data_72df315dc26f9705daa9efd83c63f0e9
#
_entry.id   72df315dc26f9705daa9efd83c63f0e9
#
_cell.length_a   1.000
_cell.length_b   1.000
_cell.length_c   1.000
_cell.angle_alpha   90.00
_cell.angle_beta   90.00
_cell.angle_gamma   90.00
#
_symmetry.space_group_name_H-M   'P 1'
#
loop_
_entity.id
_entity.type
_entity.pdbx_description
1 polymer ?
#
loop_
_entity_poly.entity_id
_entity_poly.type
_entity_poly.pdbx_seq_one_letter_code
_entity_poly.pdbx_strand_id
1 'polypeptide(L)'
;MAWVLSVIGPAVLALALRSVRGSVGVGGYELVVLLVVIGVALAGGLAPALLTVAVGAGFGDYVFTTPYDSFDVYLQAKNIPLPAFILVGVVVAIFVDELARLVDEQTELRNVEASLRRVATLAARAAPTRELFAAATEEVGRLLSVDLARMGRAEADGSLTIVAGWAPGGDKVPVGSRWPVDPKYLAAAVLSTGHAARADSRNPSDVGGGILRDAGIRSAVGAPITVQERLWGVIAAGTASERPLPAGTEARLAEFTELLATAIANAQSLDELAASRRRVVAAGDEARQRIERDLHDGAQQQLLTLAIELRNAQAAVPSELPELSAELSRIVGGITDTQERLRDFSRGIHPAILAAGGIGPALRTLARRSSVPVRLDLHAASRMPAPVEVATYYVVSEGITNAAKHAHAAVVDVRVEADDGSIRISVKDDGAGGADPDRGSGLVGLKDRVEALGGTLEIRSPTGEGTDLEVAIPIAG
;
A
#
# COMPACT_ATOMS: atom_id res chain seq x y z
N MET A 1 2.59 2.32 -44.88
CA MET A 1 4.01 2.49 -45.19
C MET A 1 4.62 1.16 -45.68
N ALA A 2 4.47 0.05 -44.97
CA ALA A 2 5.02 -1.26 -45.37
C ALA A 2 4.58 -1.74 -46.74
N TRP A 3 3.31 -1.59 -47.13
CA TRP A 3 2.78 -1.94 -48.49
C TRP A 3 3.41 -1.13 -49.60
N VAL A 4 3.81 0.10 -49.39
CA VAL A 4 4.50 0.94 -50.34
C VAL A 4 5.95 0.47 -50.50
N LEU A 5 6.61 0.16 -49.41
CA LEU A 5 7.98 -0.36 -49.42
C LEU A 5 8.08 -1.75 -50.03
N SER A 6 7.05 -2.58 -49.91
CA SER A 6 7.04 -3.92 -50.50
C SER A 6 7.10 -3.94 -52.06
N VAL A 7 6.62 -2.88 -52.69
CA VAL A 7 6.66 -2.75 -54.17
C VAL A 7 7.82 -1.86 -54.60
N ILE A 8 7.96 -0.68 -53.98
CA ILE A 8 8.96 0.32 -54.39
C ILE A 8 10.39 -0.13 -54.02
N GLY A 9 10.58 -0.77 -52.86
CA GLY A 9 11.91 -1.18 -52.42
C GLY A 9 12.66 -2.07 -53.39
N PRO A 10 12.12 -3.23 -53.78
CA PRO A 10 12.75 -4.10 -54.81
C PRO A 10 12.92 -3.44 -56.15
N ALA A 11 11.95 -2.62 -56.59
CA ALA A 11 12.00 -1.94 -57.87
C ALA A 11 13.15 -0.90 -57.95
N VAL A 12 13.25 -0.05 -56.91
CA VAL A 12 14.34 0.95 -56.83
C VAL A 12 15.69 0.27 -56.70
N LEU A 13 15.79 -0.82 -55.97
CA LEU A 13 17.02 -1.60 -55.83
C LEU A 13 17.44 -2.22 -57.17
N ALA A 14 16.50 -2.81 -57.90
CA ALA A 14 16.78 -3.36 -59.23
C ALA A 14 17.28 -2.29 -60.19
N LEU A 15 16.65 -1.10 -60.20
CA LEU A 15 17.05 0.02 -61.04
C LEU A 15 18.45 0.55 -60.64
N ALA A 16 18.74 0.68 -59.36
CA ALA A 16 20.02 1.16 -58.85
C ALA A 16 21.18 0.21 -59.20
N LEU A 17 20.95 -1.08 -59.13
CA LEU A 17 21.96 -2.10 -59.45
C LEU A 17 22.07 -2.48 -60.93
N ARG A 18 21.20 -1.92 -61.78
CA ARG A 18 21.17 -2.23 -63.26
C ARG A 18 22.49 -1.93 -63.90
N SER A 19 23.22 -0.87 -63.55
CA SER A 19 24.50 -0.47 -64.09
C SER A 19 25.65 -1.44 -63.76
N VAL A 20 25.53 -2.18 -62.71
CA VAL A 20 26.55 -3.12 -62.18
C VAL A 20 26.09 -4.58 -62.25
N ARG A 21 25.00 -4.87 -63.00
CA ARG A 21 24.38 -6.20 -63.09
C ARG A 21 25.32 -7.33 -63.46
N GLY A 22 26.36 -7.04 -64.32
CA GLY A 22 27.35 -8.01 -64.71
C GLY A 22 28.31 -8.48 -63.62
N SER A 23 28.53 -7.65 -62.62
CA SER A 23 29.37 -7.96 -61.44
C SER A 23 28.58 -8.48 -60.25
N VAL A 24 27.37 -7.99 -60.05
CA VAL A 24 26.52 -8.37 -58.90
C VAL A 24 25.76 -9.69 -59.16
N GLY A 25 25.32 -9.91 -60.41
CA GLY A 25 24.53 -11.09 -60.78
C GLY A 25 23.17 -11.18 -60.08
N VAL A 26 22.38 -12.21 -60.42
CA VAL A 26 21.04 -12.46 -59.80
C VAL A 26 21.16 -12.67 -58.29
N GLY A 27 22.11 -13.50 -57.85
CA GLY A 27 22.25 -13.85 -56.41
C GLY A 27 22.62 -12.68 -55.54
N GLY A 28 23.41 -11.71 -56.02
CA GLY A 28 23.75 -10.50 -55.26
C GLY A 28 22.54 -9.57 -55.07
N TYR A 29 21.71 -9.42 -56.12
CA TYR A 29 20.44 -8.68 -55.99
C TYR A 29 19.48 -9.35 -55.01
N GLU A 30 19.26 -10.67 -55.15
CA GLU A 30 18.37 -11.45 -54.26
C GLU A 30 18.76 -11.34 -52.80
N LEU A 31 20.05 -11.34 -52.49
CA LEU A 31 20.55 -11.22 -51.11
C LEU A 31 20.22 -9.84 -50.52
N VAL A 32 20.29 -8.77 -51.32
CA VAL A 32 19.93 -7.43 -50.82
C VAL A 32 18.41 -7.29 -50.71
N VAL A 33 17.62 -7.88 -51.62
CA VAL A 33 16.16 -7.91 -51.51
C VAL A 33 15.73 -8.65 -50.23
N LEU A 34 16.45 -9.69 -49.79
CA LEU A 34 16.16 -10.40 -48.57
C LEU A 34 16.21 -9.48 -47.33
N LEU A 35 17.14 -8.53 -47.28
CA LEU A 35 17.19 -7.50 -46.25
C LEU A 35 15.95 -6.59 -46.29
N VAL A 36 15.45 -6.27 -47.50
CA VAL A 36 14.19 -5.50 -47.61
C VAL A 36 13.01 -6.33 -47.12
N VAL A 37 12.97 -7.64 -47.41
CA VAL A 37 11.95 -8.57 -46.93
C VAL A 37 11.91 -8.56 -45.39
N ILE A 38 13.09 -8.65 -44.74
CA ILE A 38 13.19 -8.60 -43.26
C ILE A 38 12.66 -7.27 -42.74
N GLY A 39 13.09 -6.13 -43.30
CA GLY A 39 12.63 -4.81 -42.89
C GLY A 39 11.13 -4.60 -43.06
N VAL A 40 10.55 -5.09 -44.16
CA VAL A 40 9.11 -5.02 -44.42
C VAL A 40 8.33 -5.97 -43.52
N ALA A 41 8.84 -7.15 -43.20
CA ALA A 41 8.24 -8.10 -42.28
C ALA A 41 8.14 -7.49 -40.85
N LEU A 42 9.21 -6.86 -40.37
CA LEU A 42 9.22 -6.18 -39.07
C LEU A 42 8.29 -4.97 -39.01
N ALA A 43 8.11 -4.24 -40.12
CA ALA A 43 7.30 -3.02 -40.15
C ALA A 43 5.82 -3.24 -40.48
N GLY A 44 5.47 -4.36 -41.13
CA GLY A 44 4.12 -4.55 -41.64
C GLY A 44 3.60 -6.00 -41.63
N GLY A 45 4.38 -6.94 -41.09
CA GLY A 45 4.01 -8.33 -40.94
C GLY A 45 4.16 -9.16 -42.22
N LEU A 46 3.60 -10.37 -42.21
CA LEU A 46 3.79 -11.41 -43.21
C LEU A 46 3.31 -11.00 -44.60
N ALA A 47 2.12 -10.42 -44.75
CA ALA A 47 1.52 -10.17 -46.06
C ALA A 47 2.32 -9.18 -46.94
N PRO A 48 2.76 -7.99 -46.45
CA PRO A 48 3.66 -7.11 -47.22
C PRO A 48 5.02 -7.75 -47.50
N ALA A 49 5.55 -8.56 -46.56
CA ALA A 49 6.83 -9.25 -46.77
C ALA A 49 6.76 -10.28 -47.92
N LEU A 50 5.69 -11.06 -47.98
CA LEU A 50 5.46 -12.00 -49.09
C LEU A 50 5.32 -11.27 -50.45
N LEU A 51 4.65 -10.11 -50.45
CA LEU A 51 4.60 -9.26 -51.64
C LEU A 51 6.00 -8.78 -52.06
N THR A 52 6.86 -8.42 -51.09
CA THR A 52 8.25 -8.03 -51.36
C THR A 52 9.04 -9.17 -52.03
N VAL A 53 8.85 -10.41 -51.55
CA VAL A 53 9.48 -11.60 -52.16
C VAL A 53 9.02 -11.78 -53.60
N ALA A 54 7.70 -11.70 -53.88
CA ALA A 54 7.14 -11.87 -55.22
C ALA A 54 7.62 -10.77 -56.19
N VAL A 55 7.58 -9.51 -55.76
CA VAL A 55 8.05 -8.36 -56.54
C VAL A 55 9.56 -8.43 -56.77
N GLY A 56 10.33 -8.77 -55.71
CA GLY A 56 11.78 -8.95 -55.83
C GLY A 56 12.19 -10.05 -56.76
N ALA A 57 11.50 -11.18 -56.74
CA ALA A 57 11.70 -12.28 -57.67
C ALA A 57 11.43 -11.85 -59.14
N GLY A 58 10.33 -11.12 -59.38
CA GLY A 58 9.98 -10.60 -60.71
C GLY A 58 11.03 -9.63 -61.28
N PHE A 59 11.50 -8.68 -60.44
CA PHE A 59 12.58 -7.75 -60.86
C PHE A 59 13.93 -8.46 -61.02
N GLY A 60 14.22 -9.47 -60.20
CA GLY A 60 15.41 -10.30 -60.32
C GLY A 60 15.47 -11.05 -61.62
N ASP A 61 14.36 -11.65 -62.05
CA ASP A 61 14.25 -12.32 -63.32
C ASP A 61 14.38 -11.32 -64.49
N TYR A 62 13.63 -10.24 -64.49
CA TYR A 62 13.59 -9.27 -65.60
C TYR A 62 14.92 -8.53 -65.83
N VAL A 63 15.60 -8.08 -64.77
CA VAL A 63 16.77 -7.19 -64.85
C VAL A 63 18.09 -7.96 -64.87
N PHE A 64 18.19 -9.08 -64.16
CA PHE A 64 19.46 -9.77 -63.88
C PHE A 64 19.58 -11.15 -64.59
N THR A 65 18.50 -11.67 -65.17
CA THR A 65 18.53 -12.96 -65.84
C THR A 65 18.67 -12.74 -67.36
N THR A 66 19.47 -13.56 -68.06
CA THR A 66 19.66 -13.48 -69.54
C THR A 66 18.66 -14.36 -70.28
N PRO A 67 18.00 -13.88 -71.35
CA PRO A 67 18.16 -12.55 -71.95
C PRO A 67 17.58 -11.41 -71.10
N TYR A 68 18.35 -10.35 -70.94
CA TYR A 68 17.94 -9.21 -70.08
C TYR A 68 16.68 -8.47 -70.61
N ASP A 69 15.95 -7.84 -69.74
CA ASP A 69 14.77 -7.04 -70.03
C ASP A 69 13.63 -7.85 -70.67
N SER A 70 13.56 -9.17 -70.39
CA SER A 70 12.50 -10.08 -70.81
C SER A 70 12.05 -10.99 -69.68
N PHE A 71 10.77 -11.39 -69.66
CA PHE A 71 10.25 -12.41 -68.78
C PHE A 71 10.32 -13.78 -69.43
N ASP A 72 11.48 -14.40 -69.44
CA ASP A 72 11.64 -15.73 -70.02
C ASP A 72 11.70 -16.77 -68.89
N VAL A 73 10.53 -17.19 -68.40
CA VAL A 73 10.39 -18.23 -67.35
C VAL A 73 10.69 -19.60 -67.99
N TYR A 74 11.87 -19.77 -68.53
CA TYR A 74 12.32 -21.11 -68.96
C TYR A 74 12.96 -21.84 -67.78
N LEU A 75 12.29 -22.87 -67.29
CA LEU A 75 12.75 -23.88 -66.32
C LEU A 75 13.97 -24.68 -66.86
N GLN A 76 14.99 -24.01 -67.35
CA GLN A 76 16.27 -24.66 -67.59
C GLN A 76 17.10 -24.73 -66.34
N ALA A 77 17.83 -25.83 -66.15
CA ALA A 77 18.61 -26.14 -64.92
C ALA A 77 19.65 -25.10 -64.47
N LYS A 78 19.76 -23.95 -65.16
CA LYS A 78 20.61 -22.82 -64.81
C LYS A 78 19.93 -21.78 -63.89
N ASN A 79 18.62 -21.85 -63.62
CA ASN A 79 17.87 -20.87 -62.88
C ASN A 79 17.48 -21.36 -61.45
N ILE A 80 18.29 -22.20 -60.87
CA ILE A 80 18.16 -22.67 -59.49
C ILE A 80 18.09 -21.52 -58.44
N PRO A 81 18.75 -20.35 -58.63
CA PRO A 81 18.71 -19.25 -57.65
C PRO A 81 17.30 -18.73 -57.36
N LEU A 82 16.45 -18.52 -58.35
CA LEU A 82 15.13 -17.90 -58.21
C LEU A 82 14.15 -18.73 -57.35
N PRO A 83 13.96 -20.04 -57.57
CA PRO A 83 13.14 -20.85 -56.67
C PRO A 83 13.70 -20.92 -55.24
N ALA A 84 15.03 -20.97 -55.09
CA ALA A 84 15.69 -20.97 -53.82
C ALA A 84 15.46 -19.63 -53.06
N PHE A 85 15.58 -18.50 -53.79
CA PHE A 85 15.30 -17.17 -53.21
C PHE A 85 13.85 -17.06 -52.73
N ILE A 86 12.87 -17.49 -53.54
CA ILE A 86 11.46 -17.45 -53.14
C ILE A 86 11.25 -18.31 -51.88
N LEU A 87 11.78 -19.54 -51.87
CA LEU A 87 11.67 -20.43 -50.73
C LEU A 87 12.28 -19.80 -49.45
N VAL A 88 13.51 -19.32 -49.54
CA VAL A 88 14.22 -18.68 -48.42
C VAL A 88 13.50 -17.41 -48.00
N GLY A 89 13.05 -16.58 -48.94
CA GLY A 89 12.31 -15.34 -48.63
C GLY A 89 11.00 -15.60 -47.90
N VAL A 90 10.25 -16.62 -48.30
CA VAL A 90 9.02 -17.05 -47.63
C VAL A 90 9.32 -17.55 -46.19
N VAL A 91 10.31 -18.42 -46.03
CA VAL A 91 10.71 -18.95 -44.71
C VAL A 91 11.17 -17.82 -43.79
N VAL A 92 11.99 -16.90 -44.31
CA VAL A 92 12.45 -15.74 -43.52
C VAL A 92 11.27 -14.83 -43.13
N ALA A 93 10.35 -14.56 -44.08
CA ALA A 93 9.18 -13.73 -43.77
C ALA A 93 8.30 -14.35 -42.66
N ILE A 94 8.04 -15.67 -42.75
CA ILE A 94 7.28 -16.39 -41.70
C ILE A 94 8.04 -16.37 -40.37
N PHE A 95 9.33 -16.65 -40.38
CA PHE A 95 10.13 -16.71 -39.16
C PHE A 95 10.23 -15.34 -38.46
N VAL A 96 10.42 -14.27 -39.22
CA VAL A 96 10.48 -12.90 -38.68
C VAL A 96 9.13 -12.48 -38.11
N ASP A 97 8.01 -12.79 -38.79
CA ASP A 97 6.67 -12.49 -38.31
C ASP A 97 6.37 -13.23 -36.99
N GLU A 98 6.74 -14.50 -36.90
CA GLU A 98 6.58 -15.32 -35.71
C GLU A 98 7.46 -14.80 -34.54
N LEU A 99 8.71 -14.45 -34.85
CA LEU A 99 9.62 -13.87 -33.86
C LEU A 99 9.09 -12.53 -33.31
N ALA A 100 8.56 -11.66 -34.19
CA ALA A 100 7.98 -10.39 -33.80
C ALA A 100 6.78 -10.59 -32.84
N ARG A 101 5.91 -11.56 -33.16
CA ARG A 101 4.77 -11.90 -32.27
C ARG A 101 5.22 -12.39 -30.92
N LEU A 102 6.22 -13.27 -30.85
CA LEU A 102 6.76 -13.78 -29.57
C LEU A 102 7.38 -12.66 -28.72
N VAL A 103 8.08 -11.71 -29.35
CA VAL A 103 8.66 -10.56 -28.66
C VAL A 103 7.58 -9.63 -28.12
N ASP A 104 6.52 -9.37 -28.89
CA ASP A 104 5.39 -8.54 -28.46
C ASP A 104 4.66 -9.19 -27.28
N GLU A 105 4.37 -10.49 -27.34
CA GLU A 105 3.74 -11.26 -26.26
C GLU A 105 4.57 -11.23 -24.98
N GLN A 106 5.90 -11.45 -25.06
CA GLN A 106 6.79 -11.36 -23.91
C GLN A 106 6.85 -9.95 -23.31
N THR A 107 6.77 -8.92 -24.14
CA THR A 107 6.79 -7.53 -23.67
C THR A 107 5.52 -7.19 -22.95
N GLU A 108 4.35 -7.64 -23.42
CA GLU A 108 3.08 -7.48 -22.73
C GLU A 108 3.08 -8.17 -21.38
N LEU A 109 3.51 -9.42 -21.28
CA LEU A 109 3.60 -10.17 -20.02
C LEU A 109 4.50 -9.43 -18.99
N ARG A 110 5.67 -8.97 -19.42
CA ARG A 110 6.58 -8.21 -18.54
C ARG A 110 5.97 -6.90 -18.05
N ASN A 111 5.20 -6.21 -18.86
CA ASN A 111 4.53 -4.96 -18.47
C ASN A 111 3.44 -5.23 -17.44
N VAL A 112 2.66 -6.30 -17.60
CA VAL A 112 1.65 -6.73 -16.63
C VAL A 112 2.32 -7.09 -15.29
N GLU A 113 3.35 -7.94 -15.31
CA GLU A 113 4.10 -8.31 -14.10
C GLU A 113 4.70 -7.10 -13.38
N ALA A 114 5.29 -6.15 -14.12
CA ALA A 114 5.86 -4.94 -13.53
C ALA A 114 4.80 -4.06 -12.87
N SER A 115 3.61 -3.91 -13.49
CA SER A 115 2.48 -3.16 -12.93
C SER A 115 1.96 -3.80 -11.66
N LEU A 116 1.79 -5.12 -11.67
CA LEU A 116 1.37 -5.90 -10.51
C LEU A 116 2.37 -5.83 -9.37
N ARG A 117 3.66 -5.92 -9.68
CA ARG A 117 4.72 -5.82 -8.68
C ARG A 117 4.74 -4.45 -7.98
N ARG A 118 4.43 -3.35 -8.69
CA ARG A 118 4.30 -2.01 -8.09
C ARG A 118 3.14 -1.96 -7.10
N VAL A 119 1.96 -2.43 -7.48
CA VAL A 119 0.77 -2.48 -6.63
C VAL A 119 1.00 -3.39 -5.41
N ALA A 120 1.56 -4.59 -5.62
CA ALA A 120 1.89 -5.52 -4.54
C ALA A 120 2.92 -4.95 -3.55
N THR A 121 3.91 -4.18 -4.05
CA THR A 121 4.91 -3.53 -3.20
C THR A 121 4.28 -2.46 -2.29
N LEU A 122 3.32 -1.69 -2.79
CA LEU A 122 2.58 -0.71 -1.99
C LEU A 122 1.72 -1.41 -0.91
N ALA A 123 1.05 -2.49 -1.27
CA ALA A 123 0.29 -3.30 -0.32
C ALA A 123 1.20 -3.89 0.79
N ALA A 124 2.37 -4.41 0.42
CA ALA A 124 3.33 -4.99 1.37
C ALA A 124 3.96 -3.96 2.32
N ARG A 125 4.07 -2.69 1.90
CA ARG A 125 4.59 -1.59 2.73
C ARG A 125 3.54 -0.98 3.66
N ALA A 126 2.34 -1.56 3.74
CA ALA A 126 1.21 -1.00 4.48
C ALA A 126 0.91 0.46 4.10
N ALA A 127 1.08 0.79 2.81
CA ALA A 127 0.72 2.11 2.29
C ALA A 127 -0.76 2.39 2.59
N PRO A 128 -1.14 3.65 2.84
CA PRO A 128 -2.54 4.00 3.06
C PRO A 128 -3.42 3.47 1.90
N THR A 129 -4.55 2.89 2.24
CA THR A 129 -5.49 2.27 1.27
C THR A 129 -5.81 3.20 0.09
N ARG A 130 -5.84 4.51 0.33
CA ARG A 130 -6.05 5.53 -0.71
C ARG A 130 -4.91 5.57 -1.74
N GLU A 131 -3.67 5.45 -1.32
CA GLU A 131 -2.51 5.43 -2.21
C GLU A 131 -2.48 4.15 -3.06
N LEU A 132 -2.83 3.02 -2.45
CA LEU A 132 -2.96 1.74 -3.16
C LEU A 132 -4.00 1.82 -4.29
N PHE A 133 -5.18 2.39 -4.01
CA PHE A 133 -6.25 2.53 -5.01
C PHE A 133 -5.86 3.49 -6.13
N ALA A 134 -5.22 4.61 -5.80
CA ALA A 134 -4.74 5.57 -6.80
C ALA A 134 -3.70 4.94 -7.73
N ALA A 135 -2.71 4.25 -7.17
CA ALA A 135 -1.68 3.57 -7.95
C ALA A 135 -2.26 2.45 -8.83
N ALA A 136 -3.17 1.63 -8.30
CA ALA A 136 -3.83 0.59 -9.08
C ALA A 136 -4.64 1.15 -10.26
N THR A 137 -5.37 2.24 -10.04
CA THR A 137 -6.16 2.90 -11.08
C THR A 137 -5.27 3.52 -12.16
N GLU A 138 -4.14 4.12 -11.77
CA GLU A 138 -3.13 4.65 -12.68
C GLU A 138 -2.48 3.54 -13.51
N GLU A 139 -2.13 2.40 -12.90
CA GLU A 139 -1.56 1.26 -13.62
C GLU A 139 -2.52 0.68 -14.65
N VAL A 140 -3.82 0.57 -14.34
CA VAL A 140 -4.84 0.17 -15.31
C VAL A 140 -4.90 1.16 -16.46
N GLY A 141 -4.87 2.47 -16.18
CA GLY A 141 -4.87 3.50 -17.20
C GLY A 141 -3.70 3.37 -18.19
N ARG A 142 -2.52 3.11 -17.67
CA ARG A 142 -1.28 2.93 -18.46
C ARG A 142 -1.26 1.59 -19.21
N LEU A 143 -1.60 0.50 -18.50
CA LEU A 143 -1.58 -0.87 -19.06
C LEU A 143 -2.52 -1.01 -20.26
N LEU A 144 -3.72 -0.45 -20.15
CA LEU A 144 -4.73 -0.51 -21.21
C LEU A 144 -4.64 0.65 -22.20
N SER A 145 -3.71 1.59 -22.02
CA SER A 145 -3.54 2.79 -22.85
C SER A 145 -4.87 3.52 -23.08
N VAL A 146 -5.62 3.75 -21.99
CA VAL A 146 -6.93 4.40 -22.00
C VAL A 146 -6.83 5.88 -21.58
N ASP A 147 -7.91 6.63 -21.81
CA ASP A 147 -7.97 8.05 -21.44
C ASP A 147 -8.54 8.29 -20.05
N LEU A 148 -9.15 7.26 -19.45
CA LEU A 148 -9.78 7.31 -18.15
C LEU A 148 -9.76 5.93 -17.49
N ALA A 149 -9.44 5.88 -16.20
CA ALA A 149 -9.68 4.73 -15.35
C ALA A 149 -10.29 5.19 -14.02
N ARG A 150 -11.27 4.44 -13.48
CA ARG A 150 -11.93 4.74 -12.21
C ARG A 150 -12.19 3.47 -11.43
N MET A 151 -12.01 3.57 -10.12
CA MET A 151 -12.36 2.52 -9.17
C MET A 151 -13.47 3.00 -8.26
N GLY A 152 -14.52 2.20 -8.14
CA GLY A 152 -15.66 2.47 -7.28
C GLY A 152 -15.91 1.32 -6.32
N ARG A 153 -16.18 1.64 -5.06
CA ARG A 153 -16.59 0.68 -4.02
C ARG A 153 -18.10 0.61 -3.95
N ALA A 154 -18.65 -0.60 -3.94
CA ALA A 154 -20.08 -0.82 -3.74
C ALA A 154 -20.46 -0.62 -2.26
N GLU A 155 -21.49 0.17 -2.00
CA GLU A 155 -21.98 0.45 -0.66
C GLU A 155 -23.24 -0.38 -0.37
N ALA A 156 -23.52 -0.61 0.92
CA ALA A 156 -24.65 -1.41 1.36
C ALA A 156 -26.05 -0.81 0.95
N ASP A 157 -26.09 0.47 0.68
CA ASP A 157 -27.31 1.18 0.23
C ASP A 157 -27.53 1.11 -1.29
N GLY A 158 -26.72 0.35 -2.01
CA GLY A 158 -26.79 0.21 -3.46
C GLY A 158 -26.17 1.39 -4.22
N SER A 159 -25.38 2.26 -3.57
CA SER A 159 -24.61 3.30 -4.23
C SER A 159 -23.17 2.84 -4.51
N LEU A 160 -22.46 3.58 -5.36
CA LEU A 160 -21.05 3.39 -5.68
C LEU A 160 -20.27 4.63 -5.20
N THR A 161 -19.27 4.44 -4.35
CA THR A 161 -18.36 5.50 -3.93
C THR A 161 -17.08 5.44 -4.76
N ILE A 162 -16.73 6.52 -5.47
CA ILE A 162 -15.47 6.60 -6.22
C ILE A 162 -14.32 6.68 -5.22
N VAL A 163 -13.45 5.67 -5.21
CA VAL A 163 -12.30 5.57 -4.30
C VAL A 163 -10.99 5.97 -4.96
N ALA A 164 -10.91 5.88 -6.30
CA ALA A 164 -9.79 6.38 -7.08
C ALA A 164 -10.21 6.69 -8.52
N GLY A 165 -9.50 7.63 -9.14
CA GLY A 165 -9.65 8.00 -10.54
C GLY A 165 -8.33 8.43 -11.14
N TRP A 166 -8.12 8.11 -12.43
CA TRP A 166 -6.96 8.48 -13.20
C TRP A 166 -7.36 8.91 -14.62
N ALA A 167 -6.78 10.00 -15.07
CA ALA A 167 -6.82 10.44 -16.46
C ALA A 167 -5.57 11.27 -16.76
N PRO A 168 -4.99 11.25 -17.99
CA PRO A 168 -3.80 12.03 -18.35
C PRO A 168 -3.92 13.54 -18.11
N GLY A 169 -5.14 14.09 -18.17
CA GLY A 169 -5.46 15.50 -17.92
C GLY A 169 -6.06 15.78 -16.54
N GLY A 170 -6.02 14.83 -15.62
CA GLY A 170 -6.71 14.87 -14.34
C GLY A 170 -8.17 14.39 -14.42
N ASP A 171 -8.59 13.57 -13.48
CA ASP A 171 -10.00 13.11 -13.43
C ASP A 171 -10.91 14.24 -12.89
N LYS A 172 -12.02 14.49 -13.59
CA LYS A 172 -13.00 15.51 -13.24
C LYS A 172 -13.97 15.06 -12.13
N VAL A 173 -14.00 13.76 -11.83
CA VAL A 173 -14.87 13.21 -10.78
C VAL A 173 -14.11 13.13 -9.48
N PRO A 174 -14.50 13.88 -8.44
CA PRO A 174 -13.80 13.88 -7.16
C PRO A 174 -13.82 12.50 -6.50
N VAL A 175 -12.69 12.09 -5.93
CA VAL A 175 -12.62 10.94 -5.03
C VAL A 175 -13.51 11.20 -3.81
N GLY A 176 -14.31 10.19 -3.41
CA GLY A 176 -15.31 10.30 -2.36
C GLY A 176 -16.72 10.64 -2.87
N SER A 177 -16.88 10.98 -4.16
CA SER A 177 -18.22 11.19 -4.72
C SER A 177 -19.03 9.89 -4.74
N ARG A 178 -20.31 10.00 -4.37
CA ARG A 178 -21.25 8.86 -4.33
C ARG A 178 -22.22 8.95 -5.50
N TRP A 179 -22.43 7.84 -6.16
CA TRP A 179 -23.28 7.73 -7.33
C TRP A 179 -24.30 6.60 -7.12
N PRO A 180 -25.57 6.81 -7.40
CA PRO A 180 -26.53 5.71 -7.41
C PRO A 180 -26.16 4.73 -8.53
N VAL A 181 -26.30 3.43 -8.26
CA VAL A 181 -26.07 2.40 -9.28
C VAL A 181 -27.34 2.31 -10.15
N ASP A 182 -27.42 3.16 -11.17
CA ASP A 182 -28.51 3.13 -12.17
C ASP A 182 -28.18 2.03 -13.21
N PRO A 183 -29.16 1.19 -13.61
CA PRO A 183 -29.00 0.18 -14.65
C PRO A 183 -28.41 0.68 -15.98
N LYS A 184 -28.47 1.99 -16.21
CA LYS A 184 -27.86 2.64 -17.39
C LYS A 184 -26.32 2.68 -17.35
N TYR A 185 -25.69 2.48 -16.19
CA TYR A 185 -24.25 2.56 -16.07
C TYR A 185 -23.59 1.22 -16.30
N LEU A 186 -22.41 1.22 -16.95
CA LEU A 186 -21.57 0.03 -17.11
C LEU A 186 -21.29 -0.64 -15.75
N ALA A 187 -21.08 0.16 -14.71
CA ALA A 187 -20.84 -0.34 -13.36
C ALA A 187 -22.04 -1.17 -12.83
N ALA A 188 -23.27 -0.80 -13.16
CA ALA A 188 -24.45 -1.57 -12.76
C ALA A 188 -24.48 -2.96 -13.41
N ALA A 189 -24.13 -3.05 -14.68
CA ALA A 189 -24.06 -4.33 -15.39
C ALA A 189 -22.98 -5.24 -14.76
N VAL A 190 -21.80 -4.69 -14.45
CA VAL A 190 -20.72 -5.44 -13.81
C VAL A 190 -21.14 -5.91 -12.40
N LEU A 191 -21.73 -5.01 -11.59
CA LEU A 191 -22.12 -5.33 -10.23
C LEU A 191 -23.29 -6.34 -10.15
N SER A 192 -24.22 -6.31 -11.12
CA SER A 192 -25.36 -7.24 -11.13
C SER A 192 -25.01 -8.62 -11.66
N THR A 193 -24.07 -8.71 -12.61
CA THR A 193 -23.67 -9.98 -13.23
C THR A 193 -22.47 -10.64 -12.54
N GLY A 194 -21.65 -9.86 -11.82
CA GLY A 194 -20.37 -10.31 -11.30
C GLY A 194 -19.31 -10.63 -12.37
N HIS A 195 -19.54 -10.17 -13.60
CA HIS A 195 -18.64 -10.42 -14.73
C HIS A 195 -18.20 -9.10 -15.37
N ALA A 196 -17.05 -9.16 -16.05
CA ALA A 196 -16.58 -8.02 -16.84
C ALA A 196 -17.56 -7.72 -17.99
N ALA A 197 -17.74 -6.44 -18.27
CA ALA A 197 -18.67 -5.96 -19.30
C ALA A 197 -18.02 -4.85 -20.14
N ARG A 198 -18.55 -4.67 -21.35
CA ARG A 198 -18.14 -3.62 -22.31
C ARG A 198 -19.34 -2.73 -22.61
N ALA A 199 -19.06 -1.45 -22.87
CA ALA A 199 -20.02 -0.49 -23.39
C ALA A 199 -19.38 0.30 -24.53
N ASP A 200 -20.18 0.57 -25.60
CA ASP A 200 -19.78 1.39 -26.72
C ASP A 200 -20.79 2.50 -26.96
N SER A 201 -20.34 3.75 -27.00
CA SER A 201 -21.22 4.91 -27.20
C SER A 201 -21.87 4.95 -28.59
N ARG A 202 -21.36 4.19 -29.55
CA ARG A 202 -21.92 4.05 -30.90
C ARG A 202 -23.14 3.13 -30.93
N ASN A 203 -23.27 2.25 -29.95
CA ASN A 203 -24.42 1.38 -29.81
C ASN A 203 -25.35 1.92 -28.68
N PRO A 204 -26.46 2.62 -29.03
CA PRO A 204 -27.35 3.16 -28.01
C PRO A 204 -28.05 2.08 -27.15
N SER A 205 -28.06 0.84 -27.64
CA SER A 205 -28.64 -0.31 -26.94
C SER A 205 -27.70 -0.92 -25.90
N ASP A 206 -26.40 -0.56 -25.91
CA ASP A 206 -25.47 -1.02 -24.91
C ASP A 206 -25.71 -0.32 -23.58
N VAL A 207 -25.61 -1.09 -22.51
CA VAL A 207 -25.67 -0.57 -21.14
C VAL A 207 -24.56 0.46 -20.95
N GLY A 208 -24.93 1.70 -20.69
CA GLY A 208 -23.97 2.80 -20.50
C GLY A 208 -23.60 3.59 -21.74
N GLY A 209 -24.00 3.18 -22.95
CA GLY A 209 -23.58 3.84 -24.21
C GLY A 209 -23.99 5.32 -24.29
N GLY A 210 -25.17 5.70 -23.78
CA GLY A 210 -25.62 7.10 -23.73
C GLY A 210 -24.77 7.96 -22.81
N ILE A 211 -24.46 7.46 -21.62
CA ILE A 211 -23.69 8.18 -20.60
C ILE A 211 -22.22 8.31 -21.00
N LEU A 212 -21.64 7.30 -21.63
CA LEU A 212 -20.31 7.38 -22.18
C LEU A 212 -20.19 8.51 -23.19
N ARG A 213 -21.22 8.69 -24.05
CA ARG A 213 -21.26 9.77 -25.03
C ARG A 213 -21.26 11.15 -24.36
N ASP A 214 -22.07 11.33 -23.30
CA ASP A 214 -22.14 12.58 -22.56
C ASP A 214 -20.83 12.90 -21.84
N ALA A 215 -20.09 11.86 -21.44
CA ALA A 215 -18.76 11.96 -20.84
C ALA A 215 -17.63 12.12 -21.87
N GLY A 216 -17.94 12.10 -23.18
CA GLY A 216 -16.93 12.14 -24.24
C GLY A 216 -16.15 10.83 -24.42
N ILE A 217 -16.60 9.74 -23.79
CA ILE A 217 -15.97 8.42 -23.90
C ILE A 217 -16.69 7.62 -24.99
N ARG A 218 -15.94 6.96 -25.85
CA ARG A 218 -16.48 6.19 -26.97
C ARG A 218 -16.60 4.71 -26.67
N SER A 219 -15.66 4.16 -25.97
CA SER A 219 -15.67 2.75 -25.56
C SER A 219 -15.13 2.60 -24.15
N ALA A 220 -15.76 1.76 -23.35
CA ALA A 220 -15.34 1.48 -21.98
C ALA A 220 -15.49 -0.02 -21.67
N VAL A 221 -14.66 -0.49 -20.76
CA VAL A 221 -14.74 -1.83 -20.16
C VAL A 221 -14.77 -1.67 -18.64
N GLY A 222 -15.48 -2.57 -17.97
CA GLY A 222 -15.52 -2.65 -16.52
C GLY A 222 -15.34 -4.08 -16.05
N ALA A 223 -14.68 -4.27 -14.92
CA ALA A 223 -14.52 -5.57 -14.29
C ALA A 223 -14.85 -5.50 -12.79
N PRO A 224 -15.43 -6.57 -12.21
CA PRO A 224 -15.71 -6.62 -10.79
C PRO A 224 -14.42 -6.80 -9.99
N ILE A 225 -14.38 -6.21 -8.82
CA ILE A 225 -13.35 -6.46 -7.81
C ILE A 225 -14.02 -7.31 -6.73
N THR A 226 -13.60 -8.57 -6.60
CA THR A 226 -14.16 -9.52 -5.63
C THR A 226 -13.11 -9.80 -4.56
N VAL A 227 -13.38 -9.40 -3.33
CA VAL A 227 -12.49 -9.59 -2.18
C VAL A 227 -13.12 -10.64 -1.25
N GLN A 228 -12.41 -11.72 -0.96
CA GLN A 228 -12.90 -12.82 -0.10
C GLN A 228 -14.30 -13.31 -0.51
N GLU A 229 -14.48 -13.59 -1.80
CA GLU A 229 -15.74 -14.06 -2.41
C GLU A 229 -16.91 -13.06 -2.32
N ARG A 230 -16.67 -11.83 -1.90
CA ARG A 230 -17.68 -10.76 -1.87
C ARG A 230 -17.37 -9.71 -2.91
N LEU A 231 -18.38 -9.29 -3.64
CA LEU A 231 -18.27 -8.20 -4.59
C LEU A 231 -17.97 -6.90 -3.81
N TRP A 232 -16.73 -6.44 -3.90
CA TRP A 232 -16.26 -5.25 -3.22
C TRP A 232 -16.55 -3.98 -4.01
N GLY A 233 -16.47 -4.06 -5.35
CA GLY A 233 -16.67 -2.91 -6.20
C GLY A 233 -16.39 -3.20 -7.67
N VAL A 234 -16.08 -2.16 -8.40
CA VAL A 234 -15.83 -2.20 -9.85
C VAL A 234 -14.66 -1.30 -10.22
N ILE A 235 -13.84 -1.74 -11.17
CA ILE A 235 -12.92 -0.87 -11.87
C ILE A 235 -13.39 -0.74 -13.32
N ALA A 236 -13.36 0.48 -13.86
CA ALA A 236 -13.74 0.77 -15.23
C ALA A 236 -12.65 1.57 -15.93
N ALA A 237 -12.43 1.27 -17.20
CA ALA A 237 -11.46 1.93 -18.05
C ALA A 237 -12.13 2.33 -19.38
N GLY A 238 -11.85 3.54 -19.89
CA GLY A 238 -12.52 4.05 -21.07
C GLY A 238 -11.63 4.91 -21.94
N THR A 239 -11.93 4.93 -23.24
CA THR A 239 -11.21 5.75 -24.24
C THR A 239 -12.16 6.64 -25.04
N ALA A 240 -11.69 7.84 -25.34
CA ALA A 240 -12.32 8.78 -26.27
C ALA A 240 -11.93 8.53 -27.72
N SER A 241 -10.98 7.63 -27.98
CA SER A 241 -10.48 7.29 -29.31
C SER A 241 -11.60 6.75 -30.23
N GLU A 242 -11.49 7.05 -31.52
CA GLU A 242 -12.37 6.48 -32.54
C GLU A 242 -12.20 4.96 -32.71
N ARG A 243 -11.02 4.45 -32.36
CA ARG A 243 -10.77 3.01 -32.34
C ARG A 243 -11.34 2.42 -31.04
N PRO A 244 -12.20 1.40 -31.12
CA PRO A 244 -12.71 0.72 -29.95
C PRO A 244 -11.54 0.05 -29.19
N LEU A 245 -11.75 -0.17 -27.90
CA LEU A 245 -10.81 -0.96 -27.11
C LEU A 245 -10.63 -2.35 -27.73
N PRO A 246 -9.40 -2.90 -27.78
CA PRO A 246 -9.13 -4.21 -28.38
C PRO A 246 -10.01 -5.32 -27.81
N ALA A 247 -10.26 -6.36 -28.58
CA ALA A 247 -10.88 -7.58 -28.06
C ALA A 247 -9.98 -8.18 -26.98
N GLY A 248 -10.60 -8.70 -25.90
CA GLY A 248 -9.85 -9.26 -24.76
C GLY A 248 -9.44 -8.25 -23.69
N THR A 249 -9.73 -6.94 -23.85
CA THR A 249 -9.45 -5.93 -22.80
C THR A 249 -10.21 -6.26 -21.52
N GLU A 250 -11.41 -6.81 -21.60
CA GLU A 250 -12.21 -7.28 -20.46
C GLU A 250 -11.51 -8.36 -19.66
N ALA A 251 -10.94 -9.35 -20.35
CA ALA A 251 -10.20 -10.43 -19.71
C ALA A 251 -8.95 -9.93 -19.00
N ARG A 252 -8.18 -9.05 -19.66
CA ARG A 252 -7.00 -8.41 -19.06
C ARG A 252 -7.36 -7.58 -17.79
N LEU A 253 -8.45 -6.84 -17.86
CA LEU A 253 -8.91 -6.06 -16.73
C LEU A 253 -9.38 -6.98 -15.58
N ALA A 254 -10.04 -8.10 -15.89
CA ALA A 254 -10.47 -9.09 -14.91
C ALA A 254 -9.26 -9.76 -14.22
N GLU A 255 -8.24 -10.19 -14.96
CA GLU A 255 -6.99 -10.73 -14.41
C GLU A 255 -6.31 -9.72 -13.45
N PHE A 256 -6.27 -8.45 -13.84
CA PHE A 256 -5.74 -7.40 -12.98
C PHE A 256 -6.55 -7.25 -11.69
N THR A 257 -7.89 -7.35 -11.75
CA THR A 257 -8.75 -7.20 -10.57
C THR A 257 -8.61 -8.37 -9.58
N GLU A 258 -8.31 -9.58 -10.02
CA GLU A 258 -8.03 -10.73 -9.14
C GLU A 258 -6.79 -10.49 -8.26
N LEU A 259 -5.74 -9.95 -8.87
CA LEU A 259 -4.51 -9.62 -8.15
C LEU A 259 -4.68 -8.40 -7.23
N LEU A 260 -5.42 -7.39 -7.71
CA LEU A 260 -5.78 -6.23 -6.91
C LEU A 260 -6.63 -6.62 -5.69
N ALA A 261 -7.54 -7.58 -5.82
CA ALA A 261 -8.37 -8.08 -4.73
C ALA A 261 -7.54 -8.59 -3.54
N THR A 262 -6.45 -9.31 -3.82
CA THR A 262 -5.51 -9.77 -2.79
C THR A 262 -4.83 -8.59 -2.06
N ALA A 263 -4.42 -7.57 -2.80
CA ALA A 263 -3.80 -6.36 -2.23
C ALA A 263 -4.80 -5.59 -1.36
N ILE A 264 -6.06 -5.48 -1.79
CA ILE A 264 -7.15 -4.84 -1.04
C ILE A 264 -7.44 -5.63 0.25
N ALA A 265 -7.57 -6.97 0.16
CA ALA A 265 -7.81 -7.82 1.32
C ALA A 265 -6.73 -7.65 2.39
N ASN A 266 -5.46 -7.64 1.98
CA ASN A 266 -4.34 -7.44 2.90
C ASN A 266 -4.37 -6.06 3.55
N ALA A 267 -4.61 -4.98 2.78
CA ALA A 267 -4.73 -3.63 3.31
C ALA A 267 -5.88 -3.50 4.32
N GLN A 268 -7.05 -4.04 4.01
CA GLN A 268 -8.21 -4.04 4.92
C GLN A 268 -7.93 -4.81 6.21
N SER A 269 -7.29 -5.98 6.11
CA SER A 269 -6.93 -6.78 7.29
C SER A 269 -5.95 -6.05 8.21
N LEU A 270 -4.99 -5.30 7.66
CA LEU A 270 -4.08 -4.47 8.44
C LEU A 270 -4.80 -3.31 9.12
N ASP A 271 -5.70 -2.62 8.43
CA ASP A 271 -6.53 -1.54 8.99
C ASP A 271 -7.44 -2.05 10.12
N GLU A 272 -8.08 -3.21 9.94
CA GLU A 272 -8.92 -3.85 10.95
C GLU A 272 -8.11 -4.26 12.18
N LEU A 273 -6.91 -4.83 11.98
CA LEU A 273 -6.01 -5.20 13.07
C LEU A 273 -5.57 -3.97 13.86
N ALA A 274 -5.18 -2.89 13.18
CA ALA A 274 -4.81 -1.64 13.82
C ALA A 274 -5.99 -1.02 14.60
N ALA A 275 -7.20 -1.05 14.04
CA ALA A 275 -8.41 -0.59 14.72
C ALA A 275 -8.77 -1.47 15.93
N SER A 276 -8.57 -2.79 15.83
CA SER A 276 -8.79 -3.73 16.94
C SER A 276 -7.81 -3.47 18.09
N ARG A 277 -6.51 -3.32 17.76
CA ARG A 277 -5.48 -2.98 18.77
C ARG A 277 -5.81 -1.68 19.50
N ARG A 278 -6.21 -0.63 18.79
CA ARG A 278 -6.64 0.64 19.41
C ARG A 278 -7.80 0.45 20.38
N ARG A 279 -8.81 -0.33 20.02
CA ARG A 279 -9.96 -0.63 20.89
C ARG A 279 -9.56 -1.38 22.15
N VAL A 280 -8.67 -2.36 22.05
CA VAL A 280 -8.18 -3.14 23.19
C VAL A 280 -7.40 -2.23 24.17
N VAL A 281 -6.52 -1.37 23.64
CA VAL A 281 -5.77 -0.41 24.47
C VAL A 281 -6.72 0.55 25.18
N ALA A 282 -7.69 1.14 24.46
CA ALA A 282 -8.66 2.07 25.04
C ALA A 282 -9.52 1.40 26.13
N ALA A 283 -10.01 0.18 25.88
CA ALA A 283 -10.77 -0.58 26.89
C ALA A 283 -9.92 -0.92 28.13
N GLY A 284 -8.63 -1.22 27.94
CA GLY A 284 -7.69 -1.43 29.04
C GLY A 284 -7.49 -0.18 29.89
N ASP A 285 -7.40 0.99 29.26
CA ASP A 285 -7.27 2.27 29.97
C ASP A 285 -8.54 2.64 30.74
N GLU A 286 -9.72 2.44 30.14
CA GLU A 286 -11.00 2.64 30.84
C GLU A 286 -11.15 1.71 32.06
N ALA A 287 -10.75 0.43 31.89
CA ALA A 287 -10.78 -0.52 33.01
C ALA A 287 -9.85 -0.08 34.15
N ARG A 288 -8.64 0.37 33.82
CA ARG A 288 -7.69 0.90 34.83
C ARG A 288 -8.23 2.13 35.53
N GLN A 289 -8.82 3.08 34.81
CA GLN A 289 -9.47 4.27 35.42
C GLN A 289 -10.62 3.90 36.35
N ARG A 290 -11.37 2.86 36.03
CA ARG A 290 -12.45 2.37 36.86
C ARG A 290 -11.90 1.77 38.17
N ILE A 291 -10.90 0.89 38.05
CA ILE A 291 -10.24 0.27 39.21
C ILE A 291 -9.64 1.34 40.14
N GLU A 292 -8.98 2.36 39.58
CA GLU A 292 -8.41 3.47 40.36
C GLU A 292 -9.49 4.20 41.19
N ARG A 293 -10.63 4.53 40.55
CA ARG A 293 -11.74 5.18 41.23
C ARG A 293 -12.34 4.30 42.33
N ASP A 294 -12.56 3.02 42.05
CA ASP A 294 -13.13 2.08 43.00
C ASP A 294 -12.21 1.87 44.20
N LEU A 295 -10.88 1.83 43.98
CA LEU A 295 -9.89 1.73 45.04
C LEU A 295 -9.81 3.02 45.85
N HIS A 296 -9.82 4.19 45.18
CA HIS A 296 -9.72 5.49 45.83
C HIS A 296 -10.99 5.80 46.66
N ASP A 297 -12.17 5.67 46.06
CA ASP A 297 -13.43 6.11 46.68
C ASP A 297 -14.02 5.04 47.63
N GLY A 298 -13.77 3.76 47.35
CA GLY A 298 -14.27 2.65 48.16
C GLY A 298 -13.32 2.25 49.27
N ALA A 299 -12.24 1.55 48.93
CA ALA A 299 -11.36 0.92 49.90
C ALA A 299 -10.60 1.92 50.81
N GLN A 300 -10.11 3.05 50.23
CA GLN A 300 -9.37 4.06 51.00
C GLN A 300 -10.28 4.77 52.01
N GLN A 301 -11.54 5.11 51.62
CA GLN A 301 -12.49 5.74 52.55
C GLN A 301 -12.90 4.80 53.68
N GLN A 302 -13.14 3.52 53.38
CA GLN A 302 -13.47 2.53 54.41
C GLN A 302 -12.34 2.35 55.43
N LEU A 303 -11.09 2.23 54.97
CA LEU A 303 -9.92 2.12 55.84
C LEU A 303 -9.72 3.37 56.69
N LEU A 304 -9.98 4.57 56.14
CA LEU A 304 -9.91 5.82 56.90
C LEU A 304 -10.96 5.87 58.00
N THR A 305 -12.20 5.48 57.67
CA THR A 305 -13.29 5.43 58.68
C THR A 305 -12.94 4.47 59.82
N LEU A 306 -12.48 3.26 59.50
CA LEU A 306 -12.05 2.27 60.50
C LEU A 306 -10.88 2.77 61.37
N ALA A 307 -9.90 3.47 60.76
CA ALA A 307 -8.80 4.04 61.55
C ALA A 307 -9.26 5.13 62.52
N ILE A 308 -10.26 5.95 62.13
CA ILE A 308 -10.85 6.98 62.98
C ILE A 308 -11.65 6.33 64.14
N GLU A 309 -12.49 5.33 63.82
CA GLU A 309 -13.27 4.61 64.81
C GLU A 309 -12.39 3.93 65.88
N LEU A 310 -11.30 3.26 65.42
CA LEU A 310 -10.34 2.62 66.31
C LEU A 310 -9.58 3.64 67.19
N ARG A 311 -9.21 4.80 66.64
CA ARG A 311 -8.59 5.88 67.43
C ARG A 311 -9.54 6.43 68.50
N ASN A 312 -10.83 6.59 68.21
CA ASN A 312 -11.85 7.01 69.17
C ASN A 312 -12.05 5.93 70.22
N ALA A 313 -12.08 4.66 69.86
CA ALA A 313 -12.14 3.57 70.81
C ALA A 313 -10.90 3.54 71.71
N GLN A 314 -9.70 3.72 71.14
CA GLN A 314 -8.45 3.83 71.95
C GLN A 314 -8.46 4.99 72.98
N ALA A 315 -8.97 6.15 72.54
CA ALA A 315 -9.08 7.31 73.43
C ALA A 315 -10.07 7.09 74.61
N ALA A 316 -11.01 6.15 74.46
CA ALA A 316 -11.98 5.78 75.48
C ALA A 316 -11.47 4.64 76.42
N VAL A 317 -10.29 4.08 76.22
CA VAL A 317 -9.72 3.00 77.03
C VAL A 317 -9.26 3.58 78.35
N PRO A 318 -9.73 3.03 79.52
CA PRO A 318 -9.26 3.43 80.83
C PRO A 318 -7.75 3.23 81.02
N SER A 319 -7.13 4.09 81.86
CA SER A 319 -5.68 4.06 82.14
C SER A 319 -5.19 2.77 82.80
N GLU A 320 -6.11 2.00 83.33
CA GLU A 320 -5.88 0.72 84.01
C GLU A 320 -5.72 -0.46 83.00
N LEU A 321 -5.96 -0.23 81.71
CA LEU A 321 -5.87 -1.25 80.65
C LEU A 321 -4.81 -0.89 79.59
N PRO A 322 -3.51 -0.79 79.95
CA PRO A 322 -2.47 -0.36 79.00
C PRO A 322 -2.22 -1.36 77.83
N GLU A 323 -2.41 -2.64 78.09
CA GLU A 323 -2.25 -3.69 77.05
C GLU A 323 -3.29 -3.55 75.95
N LEU A 324 -4.55 -3.24 76.27
CA LEU A 324 -5.62 -2.98 75.34
C LEU A 324 -5.32 -1.74 74.46
N SER A 325 -4.83 -0.66 75.10
CA SER A 325 -4.44 0.56 74.41
C SER A 325 -3.29 0.31 73.43
N ALA A 326 -2.30 -0.50 73.83
CA ALA A 326 -1.18 -0.90 72.94
C ALA A 326 -1.63 -1.75 71.80
N GLU A 327 -2.58 -2.68 71.97
CA GLU A 327 -3.14 -3.53 70.95
C GLU A 327 -3.91 -2.70 69.92
N LEU A 328 -4.75 -1.75 70.34
CA LEU A 328 -5.46 -0.82 69.48
C LEU A 328 -4.48 0.05 68.67
N SER A 329 -3.40 0.54 69.26
CA SER A 329 -2.34 1.28 68.55
C SER A 329 -1.71 0.48 67.44
N ARG A 330 -1.42 -0.80 67.69
CA ARG A 330 -0.85 -1.71 66.72
C ARG A 330 -1.79 -1.93 65.53
N ILE A 331 -3.10 -2.10 65.78
CA ILE A 331 -4.11 -2.26 64.72
C ILE A 331 -4.23 -0.98 63.91
N VAL A 332 -4.29 0.20 64.51
CA VAL A 332 -4.32 1.50 63.81
C VAL A 332 -3.08 1.67 62.93
N GLY A 333 -1.89 1.30 63.44
CA GLY A 333 -0.65 1.29 62.64
C GLY A 333 -0.76 0.40 61.41
N GLY A 334 -1.25 -0.85 61.58
CA GLY A 334 -1.43 -1.77 60.44
C GLY A 334 -2.43 -1.31 59.37
N ILE A 335 -3.51 -0.62 59.79
CA ILE A 335 -4.46 0.00 58.85
C ILE A 335 -3.79 1.15 58.08
N THR A 336 -3.01 2.00 58.78
CA THR A 336 -2.31 3.11 58.15
C THR A 336 -1.29 2.63 57.14
N ASP A 337 -0.50 1.61 57.47
CA ASP A 337 0.44 0.96 56.52
C ASP A 337 -0.28 0.38 55.32
N THR A 338 -1.44 -0.26 55.54
CA THR A 338 -2.26 -0.81 54.46
C THR A 338 -2.81 0.28 53.55
N GLN A 339 -3.25 1.42 54.13
CA GLN A 339 -3.69 2.57 53.31
C GLN A 339 -2.55 3.14 52.46
N GLU A 340 -1.34 3.25 53.01
CA GLU A 340 -0.18 3.72 52.24
C GLU A 340 0.14 2.79 51.07
N ARG A 341 0.19 1.48 51.32
CA ARG A 341 0.40 0.48 50.25
C ARG A 341 -0.70 0.53 49.20
N LEU A 342 -1.97 0.64 49.57
CA LEU A 342 -3.09 0.74 48.66
C LEU A 342 -3.03 2.03 47.84
N ARG A 343 -2.60 3.13 48.44
CA ARG A 343 -2.42 4.42 47.78
C ARG A 343 -1.26 4.38 46.79
N ASP A 344 -0.17 3.68 47.11
CA ASP A 344 0.96 3.50 46.17
C ASP A 344 0.56 2.60 45.01
N PHE A 345 -0.22 1.54 45.26
CA PHE A 345 -0.75 0.65 44.25
C PHE A 345 -1.70 1.37 43.29
N SER A 346 -2.67 2.14 43.80
CA SER A 346 -3.63 2.88 42.96
C SER A 346 -2.98 3.98 42.11
N ARG A 347 -1.90 4.60 42.59
CA ARG A 347 -1.16 5.66 41.85
C ARG A 347 -0.40 5.18 40.64
N GLY A 348 -0.12 3.87 40.52
CA GLY A 348 0.47 3.27 39.32
C GLY A 348 -0.54 2.94 38.23
N ILE A 349 -1.85 3.05 38.50
CA ILE A 349 -2.90 2.56 37.60
C ILE A 349 -3.32 3.63 36.58
N HIS A 350 -3.61 4.88 37.02
CA HIS A 350 -3.89 6.01 36.10
C HIS A 350 -3.75 7.35 36.85
N PRO A 351 -3.01 8.34 36.34
CA PRO A 351 -2.82 9.58 37.09
C PRO A 351 -3.97 10.57 36.86
N ALA A 352 -4.83 10.76 37.88
CA ALA A 352 -5.86 11.81 37.91
C ALA A 352 -5.28 13.21 37.61
N ILE A 353 -4.00 13.42 37.89
CA ILE A 353 -3.27 14.67 37.66
C ILE A 353 -3.14 15.01 36.14
N LEU A 354 -3.21 14.02 35.23
CA LEU A 354 -3.24 14.25 33.80
C LEU A 354 -4.52 14.97 33.38
N ALA A 355 -5.67 14.55 33.91
CA ALA A 355 -6.96 15.15 33.55
C ALA A 355 -7.01 16.62 33.96
N ALA A 356 -6.48 16.96 35.17
CA ALA A 356 -6.53 18.31 35.73
C ALA A 356 -5.40 19.24 35.21
N GLY A 357 -4.20 18.72 35.07
CA GLY A 357 -3.00 19.53 34.84
C GLY A 357 -2.21 19.25 33.54
N GLY A 358 -2.55 18.21 32.80
CA GLY A 358 -1.79 17.77 31.62
C GLY A 358 -0.47 17.07 31.97
N ILE A 359 0.32 16.77 30.92
CA ILE A 359 1.52 15.91 31.04
C ILE A 359 2.63 16.55 31.91
N GLY A 360 2.88 17.85 31.78
CA GLY A 360 3.97 18.53 32.50
C GLY A 360 3.91 18.41 34.03
N PRO A 361 2.81 18.79 34.68
CA PRO A 361 2.62 18.59 36.12
C PRO A 361 2.66 17.12 36.55
N ALA A 362 2.15 16.21 35.73
CA ALA A 362 2.16 14.78 35.99
C ALA A 362 3.59 14.24 36.05
N LEU A 363 4.43 14.55 35.04
CA LEU A 363 5.83 14.12 34.98
C LEU A 363 6.68 14.75 36.08
N ARG A 364 6.47 16.02 36.43
CA ARG A 364 7.15 16.65 37.61
C ARG A 364 6.81 15.95 38.92
N THR A 365 5.57 15.50 39.06
CA THR A 365 5.15 14.76 40.24
C THR A 365 5.78 13.37 40.29
N LEU A 366 5.83 12.70 39.16
CA LEU A 366 6.47 11.40 38.99
C LEU A 366 7.98 11.47 39.31
N ALA A 367 8.69 12.44 38.76
CA ALA A 367 10.10 12.67 39.03
C ALA A 367 10.42 12.92 40.49
N ARG A 368 9.61 13.74 41.19
CA ARG A 368 9.78 14.03 42.63
C ARG A 368 9.58 12.82 43.54
N ARG A 369 8.85 11.81 43.09
CA ARG A 369 8.52 10.60 43.87
C ARG A 369 9.45 9.42 43.55
N SER A 370 10.27 9.54 42.54
CA SER A 370 11.22 8.49 42.19
C SER A 370 12.25 8.30 43.29
N SER A 371 12.57 7.04 43.54
CA SER A 371 13.69 6.67 44.45
C SER A 371 15.05 6.90 43.82
N VAL A 372 15.10 7.07 42.47
CA VAL A 372 16.29 7.42 41.71
C VAL A 372 16.17 8.88 41.28
N PRO A 373 17.23 9.70 41.36
CA PRO A 373 17.23 11.08 40.87
C PRO A 373 16.80 11.15 39.39
N VAL A 374 15.81 12.01 39.07
CA VAL A 374 15.32 12.21 37.69
C VAL A 374 15.60 13.62 37.24
N ARG A 375 16.35 13.76 36.17
CA ARG A 375 16.53 15.02 35.42
C ARG A 375 15.44 15.14 34.35
N LEU A 376 14.60 16.15 34.47
CA LEU A 376 13.42 16.30 33.64
C LEU A 376 13.54 17.54 32.74
N ASP A 377 13.56 17.32 31.44
CA ASP A 377 13.62 18.35 30.41
C ASP A 377 12.32 18.32 29.59
N LEU A 378 11.47 19.34 29.73
CA LEU A 378 10.12 19.38 29.14
C LEU A 378 9.96 20.58 28.21
N HIS A 379 9.83 20.30 26.94
CA HIS A 379 9.57 21.25 25.85
C HIS A 379 8.19 21.01 25.19
N ALA A 380 7.20 20.61 26.00
CA ALA A 380 5.82 20.44 25.56
C ALA A 380 4.94 21.55 26.20
N ALA A 381 4.65 22.59 25.43
CA ALA A 381 4.00 23.79 25.96
C ALA A 381 2.46 23.76 25.91
N SER A 382 1.83 22.83 25.18
CA SER A 382 0.38 22.76 24.97
C SER A 382 -0.24 21.44 25.40
N ARG A 383 -1.56 21.46 25.64
CA ARG A 383 -2.36 20.24 25.84
C ARG A 383 -2.32 19.40 24.56
N MET A 384 -2.16 18.11 24.75
CA MET A 384 -2.18 17.12 23.67
C MET A 384 -3.47 16.29 23.76
N PRO A 385 -3.82 15.53 22.70
CA PRO A 385 -4.89 14.55 22.78
C PRO A 385 -4.69 13.61 23.98
N ALA A 386 -5.75 13.36 24.76
CA ALA A 386 -5.67 12.58 25.99
C ALA A 386 -4.96 11.22 25.82
N PRO A 387 -5.18 10.43 24.74
CA PRO A 387 -4.44 9.19 24.54
C PRO A 387 -2.93 9.36 24.43
N VAL A 388 -2.46 10.47 23.84
CA VAL A 388 -1.03 10.79 23.69
C VAL A 388 -0.42 11.17 25.03
N GLU A 389 -1.11 12.02 25.83
CA GLU A 389 -0.67 12.35 27.20
C GLU A 389 -0.57 11.12 28.10
N VAL A 390 -1.55 10.20 27.99
CA VAL A 390 -1.57 8.94 28.74
C VAL A 390 -0.40 8.04 28.32
N ALA A 391 -0.17 7.86 27.03
CA ALA A 391 0.95 7.06 26.54
C ALA A 391 2.30 7.63 26.98
N THR A 392 2.49 8.95 26.87
CA THR A 392 3.70 9.65 27.34
C THR A 392 3.95 9.41 28.82
N TYR A 393 2.90 9.52 29.65
CA TYR A 393 3.02 9.25 31.07
C TYR A 393 3.47 7.82 31.37
N TYR A 394 2.86 6.83 30.71
CA TYR A 394 3.23 5.43 30.91
C TYR A 394 4.66 5.11 30.46
N VAL A 395 5.11 5.67 29.33
CA VAL A 395 6.49 5.50 28.87
C VAL A 395 7.48 6.00 29.92
N VAL A 396 7.28 7.20 30.41
CA VAL A 396 8.17 7.79 31.44
C VAL A 396 8.05 7.05 32.77
N SER A 397 6.85 6.70 33.22
CA SER A 397 6.62 5.95 34.45
C SER A 397 7.27 4.58 34.47
N GLU A 398 7.13 3.82 33.36
CA GLU A 398 7.74 2.50 33.23
C GLU A 398 9.27 2.60 33.16
N GLY A 399 9.81 3.56 32.37
CA GLY A 399 11.25 3.79 32.29
C GLY A 399 11.87 4.10 33.65
N ILE A 400 11.27 5.02 34.42
CA ILE A 400 11.74 5.36 35.80
C ILE A 400 11.60 4.14 36.73
N THR A 401 10.50 3.39 36.62
CA THR A 401 10.28 2.19 37.44
C THR A 401 11.30 1.11 37.18
N ASN A 402 11.61 0.89 35.91
CA ASN A 402 12.59 -0.11 35.48
C ASN A 402 14.01 0.30 35.91
N ALA A 403 14.36 1.56 35.77
CA ALA A 403 15.61 2.10 36.25
C ALA A 403 15.76 1.88 37.77
N ALA A 404 14.70 2.13 38.54
CA ALA A 404 14.71 1.97 39.99
C ALA A 404 14.75 0.51 40.45
N LYS A 405 14.01 -0.38 39.80
CA LYS A 405 13.85 -1.78 40.22
C LYS A 405 14.87 -2.75 39.64
N HIS A 406 15.30 -2.50 38.40
CA HIS A 406 16.05 -3.49 37.63
C HIS A 406 17.44 -3.02 37.21
N ALA A 407 17.63 -1.72 36.98
CA ALA A 407 18.89 -1.23 36.45
C ALA A 407 19.90 -0.77 37.50
N HIS A 408 19.49 -0.55 38.76
CA HIS A 408 20.32 0.07 39.81
C HIS A 408 20.97 1.39 39.36
N ALA A 409 20.22 2.17 38.59
CA ALA A 409 20.68 3.41 38.01
C ALA A 409 20.98 4.48 39.10
N ALA A 410 21.97 5.33 38.87
CA ALA A 410 22.26 6.47 39.71
C ALA A 410 21.43 7.71 39.32
N VAL A 411 21.03 7.82 38.07
CA VAL A 411 20.23 8.92 37.53
C VAL A 411 19.40 8.47 36.32
N VAL A 412 18.25 9.08 36.13
CA VAL A 412 17.40 8.93 34.96
C VAL A 412 17.22 10.29 34.28
N ASP A 413 17.56 10.39 33.01
CA ASP A 413 17.34 11.55 32.15
C ASP A 413 16.04 11.36 31.36
N VAL A 414 15.08 12.29 31.53
CA VAL A 414 13.81 12.26 30.81
C VAL A 414 13.69 13.54 30.00
N ARG A 415 13.52 13.39 28.68
CA ARG A 415 13.27 14.50 27.75
C ARG A 415 11.95 14.27 27.03
N VAL A 416 11.12 15.32 26.98
CA VAL A 416 9.85 15.31 26.26
C VAL A 416 9.76 16.56 25.41
N GLU A 417 9.72 16.38 24.10
CA GLU A 417 9.65 17.45 23.11
C GLU A 417 8.39 17.26 22.24
N ALA A 418 7.57 18.29 22.12
CA ALA A 418 6.43 18.32 21.23
C ALA A 418 6.64 19.37 20.14
N ASP A 419 6.52 18.98 18.87
CA ASP A 419 6.49 19.86 17.72
C ASP A 419 5.11 19.81 17.03
N ASP A 420 4.93 20.55 15.90
CA ASP A 420 3.64 20.74 15.22
C ASP A 420 3.00 19.44 14.67
N GLY A 421 3.60 18.28 14.82
CA GLY A 421 3.06 17.04 14.27
C GLY A 421 3.35 15.79 15.08
N SER A 422 4.27 15.86 16.05
CA SER A 422 4.67 14.69 16.83
C SER A 422 5.16 15.04 18.23
N ILE A 423 5.10 14.07 19.15
CA ILE A 423 5.81 14.12 20.43
C ILE A 423 6.96 13.12 20.40
N ARG A 424 8.12 13.57 20.85
CA ARG A 424 9.30 12.72 21.09
C ARG A 424 9.57 12.62 22.58
N ILE A 425 9.81 11.41 23.03
CA ILE A 425 10.06 11.08 24.43
C ILE A 425 11.34 10.26 24.47
N SER A 426 12.31 10.69 25.27
CA SER A 426 13.52 9.94 25.57
C SER A 426 13.60 9.71 27.08
N VAL A 427 13.82 8.46 27.49
CA VAL A 427 14.05 8.08 28.88
C VAL A 427 15.32 7.26 28.93
N LYS A 428 16.36 7.81 29.56
CA LYS A 428 17.69 7.19 29.60
C LYS A 428 18.14 7.01 31.03
N ASP A 429 18.62 5.83 31.40
CA ASP A 429 19.25 5.53 32.66
C ASP A 429 20.74 5.15 32.47
N ASP A 430 21.51 5.29 33.52
CA ASP A 430 22.94 4.94 33.59
C ASP A 430 23.18 3.59 34.31
N GLY A 431 22.18 2.72 34.33
CA GLY A 431 22.23 1.47 35.09
C GLY A 431 22.88 0.29 34.36
N ALA A 432 22.55 -0.92 34.80
CA ALA A 432 23.18 -2.16 34.31
C ALA A 432 22.86 -2.53 32.87
N GLY A 433 21.84 -1.95 32.26
CA GLY A 433 21.38 -2.32 30.93
C GLY A 433 20.90 -3.78 30.81
N GLY A 434 20.87 -4.31 29.60
CA GLY A 434 20.48 -5.71 29.31
C GLY A 434 18.97 -5.95 29.30
N ALA A 435 18.15 -4.90 29.16
CA ALA A 435 16.71 -5.04 28.99
C ALA A 435 16.40 -5.73 27.67
N ASP A 436 15.55 -6.77 27.71
CA ASP A 436 15.06 -7.49 26.54
C ASP A 436 13.67 -6.97 26.16
N PRO A 437 13.51 -6.34 24.99
CA PRO A 437 12.23 -5.79 24.53
C PRO A 437 11.11 -6.83 24.42
N ASP A 438 11.45 -8.10 24.20
CA ASP A 438 10.49 -9.18 24.02
C ASP A 438 10.22 -9.97 25.31
N ARG A 439 10.94 -9.65 26.37
CA ARG A 439 10.80 -10.27 27.70
C ARG A 439 10.27 -9.26 28.71
N GLY A 440 9.09 -9.51 29.22
CA GLY A 440 8.46 -8.72 30.27
C GLY A 440 7.22 -7.96 29.80
N SER A 441 6.17 -8.02 30.62
CA SER A 441 4.86 -7.41 30.28
C SER A 441 4.89 -5.88 30.19
N GLY A 442 5.86 -5.22 30.83
CA GLY A 442 5.98 -3.75 30.86
C GLY A 442 6.36 -3.17 29.51
N LEU A 443 7.49 -3.61 28.95
CA LEU A 443 8.01 -3.10 27.67
C LEU A 443 7.12 -3.51 26.47
N VAL A 444 6.59 -4.74 26.49
CA VAL A 444 5.61 -5.19 25.49
C VAL A 444 4.35 -4.32 25.54
N GLY A 445 3.81 -4.04 26.74
CA GLY A 445 2.63 -3.19 26.88
C GLY A 445 2.88 -1.73 26.48
N LEU A 446 4.10 -1.20 26.63
CA LEU A 446 4.48 0.12 26.12
C LEU A 446 4.51 0.13 24.60
N LYS A 447 5.10 -0.89 23.98
CA LYS A 447 5.17 -1.04 22.53
C LYS A 447 3.77 -1.07 21.91
N ASP A 448 2.90 -1.92 22.44
CA ASP A 448 1.51 -2.03 21.96
C ASP A 448 0.77 -0.69 22.06
N ARG A 449 0.97 0.07 23.13
CA ARG A 449 0.34 1.37 23.37
C ARG A 449 0.84 2.43 22.39
N VAL A 450 2.14 2.50 22.17
CA VAL A 450 2.76 3.46 21.23
C VAL A 450 2.35 3.15 19.79
N GLU A 451 2.41 1.88 19.39
CA GLU A 451 1.99 1.43 18.07
C GLU A 451 0.49 1.64 17.81
N ALA A 452 -0.37 1.48 18.82
CA ALA A 452 -1.80 1.75 18.71
C ALA A 452 -2.12 3.22 18.37
N LEU A 453 -1.21 4.14 18.69
CA LEU A 453 -1.29 5.56 18.35
C LEU A 453 -0.53 5.91 17.05
N GLY A 454 -0.05 4.91 16.32
CA GLY A 454 0.74 5.11 15.11
C GLY A 454 2.17 5.59 15.38
N GLY A 455 2.65 5.44 16.62
CA GLY A 455 4.00 5.81 17.04
C GLY A 455 5.00 4.68 16.89
N THR A 456 6.26 4.99 17.20
CA THR A 456 7.39 4.05 17.22
C THR A 456 8.07 4.06 18.57
N LEU A 457 8.53 2.88 19.03
CA LEU A 457 9.35 2.71 20.25
C LEU A 457 10.64 1.99 19.86
N GLU A 458 11.77 2.63 20.15
CA GLU A 458 13.09 2.01 20.07
C GLU A 458 13.64 1.82 21.48
N ILE A 459 14.26 0.66 21.73
CA ILE A 459 14.87 0.31 23.01
C ILE A 459 16.32 -0.09 22.74
N ARG A 460 17.26 0.65 23.35
CA ARG A 460 18.69 0.34 23.32
C ARG A 460 19.17 0.10 24.74
N SER A 461 19.59 -1.13 25.03
CA SER A 461 19.98 -1.51 26.38
C SER A 461 21.20 -2.45 26.37
N PRO A 462 22.37 -1.97 25.95
CA PRO A 462 23.60 -2.77 26.02
C PRO A 462 23.95 -3.07 27.49
N THR A 463 24.41 -4.29 27.75
CA THR A 463 24.81 -4.68 29.11
C THR A 463 25.95 -3.79 29.61
N GLY A 464 25.76 -3.12 30.74
CA GLY A 464 26.74 -2.22 31.38
C GLY A 464 26.67 -0.76 30.93
N GLU A 465 25.79 -0.40 29.97
CA GLU A 465 25.70 0.96 29.42
C GLU A 465 24.36 1.66 29.69
N GLY A 466 23.51 1.05 30.55
CA GLY A 466 22.18 1.58 30.86
C GLY A 466 21.14 1.26 29.80
N THR A 467 19.98 1.89 29.92
CA THR A 467 18.85 1.73 28.98
C THR A 467 18.44 3.08 28.41
N ASP A 468 18.19 3.11 27.09
CA ASP A 468 17.67 4.27 26.39
C ASP A 468 16.37 3.87 25.67
N LEU A 469 15.25 4.51 26.04
CA LEU A 469 13.95 4.35 25.44
C LEU A 469 13.66 5.60 24.60
N GLU A 470 13.55 5.43 23.29
CA GLU A 470 13.17 6.51 22.37
C GLU A 470 11.78 6.24 21.78
N VAL A 471 10.87 7.18 21.95
CA VAL A 471 9.48 7.09 21.48
C VAL A 471 9.14 8.31 20.63
N ALA A 472 8.45 8.06 19.49
CA ALA A 472 7.83 9.11 18.70
C ALA A 472 6.35 8.75 18.47
N ILE A 473 5.43 9.69 18.80
CA ILE A 473 3.98 9.51 18.60
C ILE A 473 3.46 10.68 17.79
N PRO A 474 2.75 10.44 16.66
CA PRO A 474 2.13 11.51 15.90
C PRO A 474 1.01 12.17 16.72
N ILE A 475 1.01 13.50 16.73
CA ILE A 475 -0.08 14.31 17.30
C ILE A 475 -1.02 14.61 16.12
N ALA A 476 -1.79 13.60 15.66
CA ALA A 476 -2.80 13.84 14.65
C ALA A 476 -3.95 14.63 15.28
N GLY A 477 -4.24 15.80 14.68
CA GLY A 477 -5.42 16.60 14.98
C GLY A 477 -6.70 15.94 14.48
#